data_60709281b0ae413d002ff0e6f80293bb
#
_entry.id   60709281b0ae413d002ff0e6f80293bb
#
_cell.length_a   1.000
_cell.length_b   1.000
_cell.length_c   1.000
_cell.angle_alpha   90.00
_cell.angle_beta   90.00
_cell.angle_gamma   90.00
#
_symmetry.space_group_name_H-M   'P 1'
#
loop_
_entity.id
_entity.type
_entity.pdbx_description
1 polymer ?
#
loop_
_entity_poly.entity_id
_entity_poly.type
_entity_poly.pdbx_seq_one_letter_code
_entity_poly.pdbx_strand_id
1 'polypeptide(L)'
;DNFLVFDSKTTAASNIIKNFEAPYQATAISKLEAEGAICIAKANLDAFAHGSSTENSDFFTTMHPEDDSRVPGGSSGGSAAAVALNIVPFALGTDTGGSIRLPASFCGIVGYKPTYGLVSRSGVIAMASSLDVVGPLARNVDDTALVLDIIAGKDGLDSTLIERVKDYTKLSGNLNGKKIGIVKE
;
A
#
# COMPACT_ATOMS: atom_id res chain seq x y z
N ASP A 1 -2.99 0.30 8.56
CA ASP A 1 -3.78 1.22 9.40
C ASP A 1 -3.15 2.63 9.48
N ASN A 2 -2.46 3.04 8.41
CA ASN A 2 -1.98 4.42 8.24
C ASN A 2 -2.78 5.25 7.22
N PHE A 3 -3.83 4.66 6.62
CA PHE A 3 -4.80 5.40 5.81
C PHE A 3 -5.98 5.85 6.66
N LEU A 4 -6.39 7.10 6.49
CA LEU A 4 -7.60 7.63 7.10
C LEU A 4 -8.82 7.06 6.38
N VAL A 5 -9.66 6.37 7.11
CA VAL A 5 -11.01 5.95 6.69
C VAL A 5 -11.98 6.73 7.55
N PHE A 6 -12.81 7.56 6.92
CA PHE A 6 -13.71 8.48 7.63
C PHE A 6 -14.54 7.77 8.69
N ASP A 7 -14.75 8.43 9.83
CA ASP A 7 -15.51 7.93 10.99
C ASP A 7 -14.98 6.59 11.54
N SER A 8 -13.69 6.33 11.37
CA SER A 8 -13.02 5.18 11.95
C SER A 8 -11.71 5.57 12.64
N LYS A 9 -11.23 4.73 13.55
CA LYS A 9 -9.94 4.93 14.19
C LYS A 9 -8.80 4.64 13.22
N THR A 10 -7.79 5.49 13.24
CA THR A 10 -6.52 5.30 12.52
C THR A 10 -5.40 5.35 13.53
N THR A 11 -4.73 4.21 13.76
CA THR A 11 -3.77 4.07 14.86
C THR A 11 -2.32 4.08 14.42
N ALA A 12 -2.05 3.91 13.12
CA ALA A 12 -0.71 3.66 12.59
C ALA A 12 0.05 2.59 13.39
N ALA A 13 -0.66 1.57 13.88
CA ALA A 13 -0.17 0.49 14.73
C ALA A 13 0.48 0.97 16.04
N SER A 14 0.10 2.15 16.57
CA SER A 14 0.65 2.71 17.80
C SER A 14 -0.40 3.15 18.79
N ASN A 15 -0.10 2.92 20.08
CA ASN A 15 -0.89 3.42 21.21
C ASN A 15 -0.88 4.95 21.32
N ILE A 16 0.07 5.64 20.71
CA ILE A 16 0.18 7.11 20.74
C ILE A 16 -1.09 7.76 20.18
N ILE A 17 -1.61 7.22 19.06
CA ILE A 17 -2.81 7.76 18.40
C ILE A 17 -3.95 6.74 18.35
N LYS A 18 -4.00 5.76 19.24
CA LYS A 18 -5.02 4.68 19.24
C LYS A 18 -6.47 5.15 19.28
N ASN A 19 -6.71 6.37 19.75
CA ASN A 19 -8.04 6.96 19.85
C ASN A 19 -8.28 8.05 18.79
N PHE A 20 -7.37 8.22 17.84
CA PHE A 20 -7.55 9.20 16.77
C PHE A 20 -8.61 8.72 15.79
N GLU A 21 -9.69 9.47 15.67
CA GLU A 21 -10.76 9.26 14.69
C GLU A 21 -10.48 10.09 13.45
N ALA A 22 -10.58 9.45 12.28
CA ALA A 22 -10.28 10.08 11.01
C ALA A 22 -11.33 11.14 10.65
N PRO A 23 -10.98 12.43 10.58
CA PRO A 23 -11.93 13.51 10.30
C PRO A 23 -12.28 13.64 8.81
N TYR A 24 -11.58 12.92 7.94
CA TYR A 24 -11.80 12.86 6.50
C TYR A 24 -11.24 11.56 5.92
N GLN A 25 -11.61 11.28 4.68
CA GLN A 25 -11.22 10.07 3.95
C GLN A 25 -9.92 10.29 3.17
N ALA A 26 -9.04 9.29 3.17
CA ALA A 26 -7.88 9.30 2.28
C ALA A 26 -8.31 9.25 0.81
N THR A 27 -7.68 10.06 -0.05
CA THR A 27 -8.01 10.15 -1.48
C THR A 27 -8.01 8.79 -2.19
N ALA A 28 -7.01 7.94 -1.92
CA ALA A 28 -6.93 6.62 -2.53
C ALA A 28 -8.12 5.73 -2.16
N ILE A 29 -8.60 5.81 -0.90
CA ILE A 29 -9.78 5.09 -0.44
C ILE A 29 -11.04 5.65 -1.12
N SER A 30 -11.22 6.98 -1.14
CA SER A 30 -12.38 7.62 -1.79
C SER A 30 -12.49 7.24 -3.27
N LYS A 31 -11.38 7.18 -4.00
CA LYS A 31 -11.36 6.78 -5.41
C LYS A 31 -11.80 5.32 -5.60
N LEU A 32 -11.33 4.41 -4.74
CA LEU A 32 -11.72 3.01 -4.79
C LEU A 32 -13.19 2.80 -4.45
N GLU A 33 -13.70 3.48 -3.43
CA GLU A 33 -15.11 3.41 -3.05
C GLU A 33 -16.03 3.97 -4.14
N ALA A 34 -15.61 5.01 -4.85
CA ALA A 34 -16.35 5.56 -5.99
C ALA A 34 -16.51 4.54 -7.13
N GLU A 35 -15.56 3.59 -7.27
CA GLU A 35 -15.63 2.47 -8.21
C GLU A 35 -16.30 1.21 -7.60
N GLY A 36 -16.90 1.34 -6.42
CA GLY A 36 -17.67 0.26 -5.78
C GLY A 36 -16.87 -0.67 -4.89
N ALA A 37 -15.61 -0.39 -4.59
CA ALA A 37 -14.85 -1.16 -3.61
C ALA A 37 -15.37 -0.92 -2.20
N ILE A 38 -15.28 -1.93 -1.34
CA ILE A 38 -15.70 -1.87 0.06
C ILE A 38 -14.49 -2.05 0.96
N CYS A 39 -14.22 -1.09 1.84
CA CYS A 39 -13.20 -1.22 2.86
C CYS A 39 -13.72 -2.16 3.97
N ILE A 40 -13.18 -3.37 4.07
CA ILE A 40 -13.62 -4.38 5.05
C ILE A 40 -12.83 -4.33 6.36
N ALA A 41 -11.60 -3.84 6.32
CA ALA A 41 -10.73 -3.78 7.49
C ALA A 41 -9.53 -2.85 7.25
N LYS A 42 -8.87 -2.51 8.33
CA LYS A 42 -7.56 -1.82 8.35
C LYS A 42 -6.51 -2.80 8.86
N ALA A 43 -5.52 -3.07 8.03
CA ALA A 43 -4.48 -4.06 8.32
C ALA A 43 -3.42 -3.52 9.29
N ASN A 44 -2.79 -4.41 10.06
CA ASN A 44 -1.64 -4.10 10.88
C ASN A 44 -0.42 -3.71 10.01
N LEU A 45 0.50 -2.96 10.60
CA LEU A 45 1.75 -2.53 9.97
C LEU A 45 2.82 -2.32 11.05
N ASP A 46 4.07 -2.08 10.66
CA ASP A 46 5.04 -1.51 11.61
C ASP A 46 4.62 -0.09 12.00
N ALA A 47 4.71 0.25 13.27
CA ALA A 47 4.24 1.51 13.84
C ALA A 47 4.75 2.72 13.04
N PHE A 48 3.83 3.60 12.61
CA PHE A 48 4.12 4.76 11.75
C PHE A 48 4.92 4.41 10.48
N ALA A 49 4.74 3.21 9.95
CA ALA A 49 5.48 2.65 8.81
C ALA A 49 7.00 2.51 9.03
N HIS A 50 7.49 2.58 10.29
CA HIS A 50 8.89 2.45 10.66
C HIS A 50 9.23 1.00 11.02
N GLY A 51 9.55 0.20 10.02
CA GLY A 51 9.96 -1.19 10.19
C GLY A 51 9.97 -1.95 8.87
N SER A 52 10.39 -3.20 8.92
CA SER A 52 10.53 -4.07 7.75
C SER A 52 10.03 -5.50 8.00
N SER A 53 9.38 -5.76 9.14
CA SER A 53 8.95 -7.10 9.54
C SER A 53 7.47 -7.18 9.95
N THR A 54 6.84 -6.06 10.27
CA THR A 54 5.49 -5.95 10.88
C THR A 54 5.42 -6.60 12.28
N GLU A 55 6.56 -6.63 12.96
CA GLU A 55 6.66 -6.94 14.39
C GLU A 55 6.61 -5.70 15.27
N ASN A 56 6.97 -4.52 14.73
CA ASN A 56 6.96 -3.24 15.43
C ASN A 56 5.55 -2.64 15.49
N SER A 57 4.66 -3.29 16.22
CA SER A 57 3.27 -2.86 16.45
C SER A 57 2.95 -2.92 17.93
N ASP A 58 2.25 -1.89 18.44
CA ASP A 58 1.80 -1.87 19.84
C ASP A 58 0.61 -2.81 20.10
N PHE A 59 0.04 -3.45 19.06
CA PHE A 59 -1.14 -4.30 19.21
C PHE A 59 -0.83 -5.78 19.11
N PHE A 60 -0.19 -6.21 18.02
CA PHE A 60 0.19 -7.62 17.80
C PHE A 60 1.21 -7.74 16.68
N THR A 61 1.94 -8.84 16.68
CA THR A 61 2.85 -9.21 15.58
C THR A 61 2.04 -9.86 14.45
N THR A 62 2.31 -9.47 13.20
CA THR A 62 1.73 -10.15 12.04
C THR A 62 2.62 -11.31 11.63
N MET A 63 2.05 -12.49 11.50
CA MET A 63 2.75 -13.70 11.08
C MET A 63 2.79 -13.82 9.56
N HIS A 64 3.78 -14.55 9.05
CA HIS A 64 3.84 -14.90 7.63
C HIS A 64 2.68 -15.86 7.27
N PRO A 65 2.00 -15.69 6.12
CA PRO A 65 0.78 -16.46 5.78
C PRO A 65 0.99 -17.97 5.66
N GLU A 66 2.21 -18.44 5.39
CA GLU A 66 2.52 -19.86 5.17
C GLU A 66 3.41 -20.46 6.27
N ASP A 67 4.00 -19.66 7.15
CA ASP A 67 4.96 -20.14 8.15
C ASP A 67 5.03 -19.18 9.36
N ASP A 68 4.39 -19.56 10.45
CA ASP A 68 4.30 -18.77 11.68
C ASP A 68 5.67 -18.46 12.32
N SER A 69 6.73 -19.16 11.93
CA SER A 69 8.10 -18.90 12.39
C SER A 69 8.78 -17.76 11.64
N ARG A 70 8.14 -17.19 10.64
CA ARG A 70 8.67 -16.14 9.76
C ARG A 70 7.87 -14.88 9.85
N VAL A 71 8.48 -13.77 9.42
CA VAL A 71 7.83 -12.47 9.28
C VAL A 71 7.29 -12.28 7.87
N PRO A 72 6.15 -11.58 7.71
CA PRO A 72 5.58 -11.29 6.39
C PRO A 72 6.35 -10.21 5.62
N GLY A 73 7.40 -9.64 6.23
CA GLY A 73 7.99 -8.39 5.77
C GLY A 73 7.18 -7.18 6.23
N GLY A 74 7.68 -5.97 5.92
CA GLY A 74 7.02 -4.71 6.34
C GLY A 74 7.50 -3.49 5.55
N SER A 75 6.91 -2.36 5.88
CA SER A 75 5.93 -2.11 6.94
C SER A 75 4.48 -2.53 6.60
N SER A 76 4.12 -2.77 5.34
CA SER A 76 2.75 -3.15 4.93
C SER A 76 2.50 -4.67 5.03
N GLY A 77 3.03 -5.36 6.06
CA GLY A 77 2.95 -6.81 6.19
C GLY A 77 1.53 -7.35 6.39
N GLY A 78 0.70 -6.66 7.16
CA GLY A 78 -0.71 -7.05 7.32
C GLY A 78 -1.50 -6.99 6.02
N SER A 79 -1.26 -5.97 5.19
CA SER A 79 -1.85 -5.87 3.84
C SER A 79 -1.40 -7.02 2.94
N ALA A 80 -0.10 -7.34 2.96
CA ALA A 80 0.46 -8.44 2.17
C ALA A 80 -0.09 -9.80 2.62
N ALA A 81 -0.12 -10.06 3.92
CA ALA A 81 -0.65 -11.30 4.48
C ALA A 81 -2.14 -11.48 4.15
N ALA A 82 -2.96 -10.44 4.24
CA ALA A 82 -4.39 -10.50 3.91
C ALA A 82 -4.63 -10.87 2.44
N VAL A 83 -3.83 -10.35 1.51
CA VAL A 83 -3.90 -10.69 0.08
C VAL A 83 -3.41 -12.12 -0.17
N ALA A 84 -2.28 -12.52 0.42
CA ALA A 84 -1.72 -13.85 0.27
C ALA A 84 -2.66 -14.95 0.79
N LEU A 85 -3.31 -14.70 1.94
CA LEU A 85 -4.33 -15.59 2.52
C LEU A 85 -5.68 -15.56 1.77
N ASN A 86 -5.80 -14.82 0.69
CA ASN A 86 -7.03 -14.68 -0.08
C ASN A 86 -8.24 -14.13 0.75
N ILE A 87 -7.97 -13.35 1.80
CA ILE A 87 -9.00 -12.66 2.58
C ILE A 87 -9.61 -11.53 1.76
N VAL A 88 -8.75 -10.84 0.98
CA VAL A 88 -9.14 -9.76 0.06
C VAL A 88 -8.48 -9.96 -1.31
N PRO A 89 -9.10 -9.49 -2.41
CA PRO A 89 -8.49 -9.53 -3.74
C PRO A 89 -7.29 -8.59 -3.87
N PHE A 90 -7.33 -7.45 -3.19
CA PHE A 90 -6.25 -6.46 -3.15
C PHE A 90 -6.23 -5.73 -1.80
N ALA A 91 -5.12 -5.07 -1.52
CA ALA A 91 -4.96 -4.14 -0.41
C ALA A 91 -4.12 -2.94 -0.84
N LEU A 92 -4.16 -1.86 -0.06
CA LEU A 92 -3.26 -0.74 -0.20
C LEU A 92 -2.11 -0.84 0.83
N GLY A 93 -0.97 -0.27 0.46
CA GLY A 93 0.16 -0.08 1.34
C GLY A 93 0.87 1.23 1.05
N THR A 94 1.89 1.52 1.85
CA THR A 94 2.82 2.63 1.63
C THR A 94 4.25 2.10 1.49
N ASP A 95 5.04 2.75 0.65
CA ASP A 95 6.42 2.37 0.39
C ASP A 95 7.32 3.62 0.44
N THR A 96 8.16 3.69 1.42
CA THR A 96 9.17 4.73 1.58
C THR A 96 10.55 4.21 1.22
N GLY A 97 10.90 3.03 1.71
CA GLY A 97 12.17 2.34 1.46
C GLY A 97 12.02 0.85 1.11
N GLY A 98 10.81 0.40 0.70
CA GLY A 98 10.55 -1.00 0.39
C GLY A 98 9.23 -1.54 0.94
N SER A 99 8.47 -0.73 1.69
CA SER A 99 7.38 -1.20 2.55
C SER A 99 6.12 -1.75 1.84
N ILE A 100 6.05 -1.71 0.52
CA ILE A 100 5.10 -2.49 -0.31
C ILE A 100 5.82 -3.69 -0.92
N ARG A 101 6.98 -3.43 -1.54
CA ARG A 101 7.72 -4.40 -2.35
C ARG A 101 8.29 -5.55 -1.51
N LEU A 102 8.83 -5.23 -0.33
CA LEU A 102 9.40 -6.23 0.57
C LEU A 102 8.34 -7.22 1.08
N PRO A 103 7.24 -6.78 1.72
CA PRO A 103 6.24 -7.74 2.19
C PRO A 103 5.55 -8.47 1.03
N ALA A 104 5.36 -7.85 -0.13
CA ALA A 104 4.86 -8.55 -1.31
C ALA A 104 5.80 -9.68 -1.76
N SER A 105 7.11 -9.43 -1.77
CA SER A 105 8.13 -10.44 -2.11
C SER A 105 8.15 -11.59 -1.11
N PHE A 106 8.04 -11.30 0.18
CA PHE A 106 8.05 -12.33 1.23
C PHE A 106 6.79 -13.19 1.19
N CYS A 107 5.62 -12.58 0.99
CA CYS A 107 4.32 -13.26 0.95
C CYS A 107 3.96 -13.85 -0.44
N GLY A 108 4.84 -13.79 -1.45
CA GLY A 108 4.63 -14.38 -2.76
C GLY A 108 3.52 -13.73 -3.60
N ILE A 109 3.28 -12.43 -3.43
CA ILE A 109 2.26 -11.65 -4.16
C ILE A 109 2.90 -10.51 -4.96
N VAL A 110 2.09 -9.77 -5.71
CA VAL A 110 2.53 -8.58 -6.45
C VAL A 110 2.31 -7.33 -5.61
N GLY A 111 3.39 -6.59 -5.32
CA GLY A 111 3.34 -5.27 -4.70
C GLY A 111 3.98 -4.24 -5.62
N TYR A 112 3.25 -3.17 -5.92
CA TYR A 112 3.72 -2.17 -6.86
C TYR A 112 3.89 -0.80 -6.19
N LYS A 113 5.13 -0.32 -6.18
CA LYS A 113 5.47 1.05 -5.80
C LYS A 113 5.48 1.93 -7.05
N PRO A 114 4.47 2.77 -7.28
CA PRO A 114 4.47 3.68 -8.42
C PRO A 114 5.54 4.77 -8.31
N THR A 115 5.66 5.55 -9.37
CA THR A 115 6.48 6.77 -9.36
C THR A 115 5.97 7.73 -8.29
N TYR A 116 6.88 8.37 -7.55
CA TYR A 116 6.53 9.41 -6.57
C TYR A 116 5.66 10.49 -7.22
N GLY A 117 4.61 10.90 -6.52
CA GLY A 117 3.65 11.87 -7.02
C GLY A 117 2.60 11.33 -7.99
N LEU A 118 2.55 10.01 -8.27
CA LEU A 118 1.50 9.45 -9.11
C LEU A 118 0.19 9.20 -8.35
N VAL A 119 0.28 8.83 -7.09
CA VAL A 119 -0.88 8.56 -6.21
C VAL A 119 -0.85 9.54 -5.05
N SER A 120 -2.01 10.10 -4.70
CA SER A 120 -2.15 11.05 -3.61
C SER A 120 -1.83 10.42 -2.25
N ARG A 121 -1.13 11.18 -1.42
CA ARG A 121 -0.85 10.88 -0.01
C ARG A 121 -1.80 11.61 0.94
N SER A 122 -2.76 12.34 0.40
CA SER A 122 -3.79 12.99 1.22
C SER A 122 -4.57 11.95 2.03
N GLY A 123 -4.60 12.14 3.36
CA GLY A 123 -5.19 11.18 4.29
C GLY A 123 -4.32 9.98 4.63
N VAL A 124 -3.01 10.04 4.38
CA VAL A 124 -2.05 9.02 4.79
C VAL A 124 -1.14 9.57 5.88
N ILE A 125 -0.96 8.83 6.97
CA ILE A 125 0.01 9.17 8.01
C ILE A 125 1.42 9.01 7.43
N ALA A 126 2.18 10.10 7.40
CA ALA A 126 3.49 10.14 6.80
C ALA A 126 4.56 9.43 7.63
N MET A 127 5.47 8.74 6.96
CA MET A 127 6.75 8.31 7.49
C MET A 127 7.86 9.30 7.11
N ALA A 128 8.01 9.55 5.80
CA ALA A 128 8.95 10.50 5.22
C ALA A 128 8.33 11.11 3.95
N SER A 129 7.71 12.27 4.09
CA SER A 129 6.85 12.87 3.05
C SER A 129 7.50 13.05 1.68
N SER A 130 8.83 13.18 1.63
CA SER A 130 9.59 13.30 0.36
C SER A 130 9.85 11.96 -0.34
N LEU A 131 9.53 10.82 0.30
CA LEU A 131 9.80 9.48 -0.19
C LEU A 131 8.55 8.60 -0.23
N ASP A 132 7.55 8.89 0.61
CA ASP A 132 6.34 8.08 0.75
C ASP A 132 5.56 7.97 -0.55
N VAL A 133 5.20 6.74 -0.91
CA VAL A 133 4.39 6.41 -2.08
C VAL A 133 3.28 5.45 -1.65
N VAL A 134 2.06 5.73 -2.07
CA VAL A 134 0.92 4.82 -1.94
C VAL A 134 0.87 3.88 -3.14
N GLY A 135 0.61 2.61 -2.89
CA GLY A 135 0.47 1.65 -3.99
C GLY A 135 -0.30 0.38 -3.62
N PRO A 136 -0.67 -0.40 -4.63
CA PRO A 136 -1.45 -1.62 -4.47
C PRO A 136 -0.60 -2.85 -4.18
N LEU A 137 -1.23 -3.80 -3.46
CA LEU A 137 -0.81 -5.19 -3.33
C LEU A 137 -1.96 -6.07 -3.83
N ALA A 138 -1.68 -7.03 -4.71
CA ALA A 138 -2.65 -7.99 -5.25
C ALA A 138 -1.97 -9.31 -5.62
N ARG A 139 -2.75 -10.36 -5.93
CA ARG A 139 -2.16 -11.67 -6.28
C ARG A 139 -1.56 -11.74 -7.68
N ASN A 140 -1.95 -10.84 -8.56
CA ASN A 140 -1.48 -10.80 -9.95
C ASN A 140 -1.27 -9.37 -10.44
N VAL A 141 -0.63 -9.25 -11.60
CA VAL A 141 -0.27 -7.95 -12.20
C VAL A 141 -1.50 -7.20 -12.72
N ASP A 142 -2.50 -7.92 -13.25
CA ASP A 142 -3.70 -7.30 -13.84
C ASP A 142 -4.53 -6.59 -12.75
N ASP A 143 -4.77 -7.25 -11.61
CA ASP A 143 -5.46 -6.65 -10.47
C ASP A 143 -4.65 -5.47 -9.89
N THR A 144 -3.32 -5.61 -9.82
CA THR A 144 -2.43 -4.54 -9.36
C THR A 144 -2.54 -3.32 -10.28
N ALA A 145 -2.57 -3.54 -11.60
CA ALA A 145 -2.70 -2.47 -12.59
C ALA A 145 -4.09 -1.80 -12.54
N LEU A 146 -5.15 -2.58 -12.34
CA LEU A 146 -6.50 -2.06 -12.19
C LEU A 146 -6.62 -1.13 -10.97
N VAL A 147 -6.13 -1.59 -9.81
CA VAL A 147 -6.16 -0.76 -8.59
C VAL A 147 -5.32 0.50 -8.77
N LEU A 148 -4.13 0.39 -9.37
CA LEU A 148 -3.29 1.55 -9.66
C LEU A 148 -4.00 2.54 -10.57
N ASP A 149 -4.69 2.05 -11.60
CA ASP A 149 -5.40 2.89 -12.56
C ASP A 149 -6.48 3.75 -11.88
N ILE A 150 -7.17 3.18 -10.90
CA ILE A 150 -8.20 3.87 -10.13
C ILE A 150 -7.59 4.93 -9.21
N ILE A 151 -6.55 4.59 -8.44
CA ILE A 151 -6.01 5.49 -7.41
C ILE A 151 -5.08 6.57 -7.95
N ALA A 152 -4.55 6.42 -9.18
CA ALA A 152 -3.60 7.36 -9.78
C ALA A 152 -4.24 8.71 -10.16
N GLY A 153 -3.38 9.74 -10.25
CA GLY A 153 -3.72 11.07 -10.75
C GLY A 153 -4.11 12.08 -9.68
N LYS A 154 -4.26 13.33 -10.10
CA LYS A 154 -4.45 14.50 -9.24
C LYS A 154 -5.75 14.47 -8.44
N ASP A 155 -5.73 15.11 -7.28
CA ASP A 155 -6.88 15.31 -6.40
C ASP A 155 -7.04 16.78 -5.94
N GLY A 156 -6.06 17.63 -6.23
CA GLY A 156 -6.04 19.01 -5.78
C GLY A 156 -5.59 19.20 -4.31
N LEU A 157 -5.25 18.13 -3.60
CA LEU A 157 -4.88 18.16 -2.18
C LEU A 157 -3.38 17.89 -1.95
N ASP A 158 -2.79 16.97 -2.69
CA ASP A 158 -1.34 16.70 -2.64
C ASP A 158 -0.65 17.46 -3.77
N SER A 159 0.09 18.52 -3.42
CA SER A 159 0.77 19.40 -4.38
C SER A 159 1.92 18.73 -5.14
N THR A 160 2.35 17.53 -4.74
CA THR A 160 3.42 16.79 -5.41
C THR A 160 2.90 15.94 -6.58
N LEU A 161 1.58 15.88 -6.79
CA LEU A 161 0.98 15.02 -7.80
C LEU A 161 1.30 15.46 -9.21
N ILE A 162 1.74 14.47 -10.00
CA ILE A 162 1.95 14.58 -11.45
C ILE A 162 0.69 14.17 -12.22
N GLU A 163 0.60 14.56 -13.48
CA GLU A 163 -0.50 14.12 -14.35
C GLU A 163 -0.42 12.62 -14.63
N ARG A 164 -1.57 11.97 -14.57
CA ARG A 164 -1.72 10.61 -15.06
C ARG A 164 -1.76 10.64 -16.59
N VAL A 165 -0.80 10.01 -17.23
CA VAL A 165 -0.64 10.02 -18.70
C VAL A 165 -0.96 8.70 -19.37
N LYS A 166 -1.31 7.64 -18.62
CA LYS A 166 -1.51 6.28 -19.12
C LYS A 166 -2.75 5.63 -18.53
N ASP A 167 -3.30 4.71 -19.29
CA ASP A 167 -4.21 3.67 -18.83
C ASP A 167 -3.35 2.47 -18.42
N TYR A 168 -3.26 2.21 -17.11
CA TYR A 168 -2.39 1.17 -16.56
C TYR A 168 -2.95 -0.23 -16.76
N THR A 169 -4.21 -0.37 -17.14
CA THR A 169 -4.81 -1.67 -17.47
C THR A 169 -4.43 -2.19 -18.85
N LYS A 170 -3.93 -1.32 -19.73
CA LYS A 170 -3.45 -1.69 -21.07
C LYS A 170 -2.02 -2.24 -21.02
N LEU A 171 -1.87 -3.44 -20.45
CA LEU A 171 -0.57 -4.09 -20.36
C LEU A 171 -0.17 -4.70 -21.70
N SER A 172 1.06 -4.43 -22.13
CA SER A 172 1.66 -5.05 -23.32
C SER A 172 2.69 -6.08 -22.85
N GLY A 173 2.46 -7.36 -23.19
CA GLY A 173 3.45 -8.42 -22.95
C GLY A 173 4.69 -8.34 -23.86
N ASN A 174 4.77 -7.36 -24.74
CA ASN A 174 5.90 -7.22 -25.68
C ASN A 174 7.08 -6.49 -25.01
N LEU A 175 8.15 -7.22 -24.75
CA LEU A 175 9.40 -6.71 -24.18
C LEU A 175 10.46 -6.39 -25.24
N ASN A 176 10.17 -6.54 -26.55
CA ASN A 176 11.13 -6.29 -27.62
C ASN A 176 11.64 -4.84 -27.55
N GLY A 177 12.94 -4.68 -27.55
CA GLY A 177 13.62 -3.39 -27.48
C GLY A 177 13.60 -2.71 -26.10
N LYS A 178 13.03 -3.35 -25.07
CA LYS A 178 13.09 -2.84 -23.70
C LYS A 178 14.47 -3.13 -23.09
N LYS A 179 15.02 -2.15 -22.38
CA LYS A 179 16.28 -2.33 -21.62
C LYS A 179 15.91 -2.64 -20.17
N ILE A 180 16.43 -3.75 -19.66
CA ILE A 180 16.28 -4.16 -18.27
C ILE A 180 17.62 -3.94 -17.58
N GLY A 181 17.62 -3.14 -16.51
CA GLY A 181 18.79 -2.93 -15.66
C GLY A 181 18.78 -3.93 -14.50
N ILE A 182 19.96 -4.46 -14.19
CA ILE A 182 20.19 -5.28 -12.99
C ILE A 182 21.15 -4.52 -12.08
N VAL A 183 20.76 -4.28 -10.84
CA VAL A 183 21.62 -3.71 -9.82
C VAL A 183 22.61 -4.77 -9.36
N LYS A 184 23.89 -4.43 -9.31
CA LYS A 184 24.98 -5.38 -8.98
C LYS A 184 25.43 -5.32 -7.51
N GLU A 185 24.81 -4.51 -6.69
CA GLU A 185 25.18 -4.32 -5.28
C GLU A 185 24.36 -5.23 -4.36
#